data_3578540f64fcc9340ab6f61d3d2cc547
#
_entry.id   3578540f64fcc9340ab6f61d3d2cc547
#
_cell.length_a   1.000
_cell.length_b   1.000
_cell.length_c   1.000
_cell.angle_alpha   90.00
_cell.angle_beta   90.00
_cell.angle_gamma   90.00
#
_symmetry.space_group_name_H-M   'P 1'
#
loop_
_entity.id
_entity.type
_entity.pdbx_description
1 polymer ?
#
loop_
_entity_poly.entity_id
_entity_poly.type
_entity_poly.pdbx_seq_one_letter_code
_entity_poly.pdbx_strand_id
1 'polypeptide(L)'
;MKFHFRISVLLTLLIFVTNTFPLTAEELLRQCTINPNGYCLGYITGLYDGWTTSNIQEILKEQSCPPSDSSGLKLAVSNVQMVWVFMKWATDHPESLYLQDWQSVSEAFAKAWPCPN
;
A
#
# COMPACT_ATOMS: atom_id res chain seq x y z
N MET A 1 -0.85 4.30 48.45
CA MET A 1 -0.29 3.25 47.65
C MET A 1 -1.15 2.87 46.42
N LYS A 2 -2.44 2.61 46.57
CA LYS A 2 -3.31 2.26 45.44
C LYS A 2 -3.47 3.37 44.37
N PHE A 3 -3.38 4.63 44.74
CA PHE A 3 -3.54 5.77 43.81
C PHE A 3 -2.31 5.98 42.94
N HIS A 4 -1.11 5.83 43.49
CA HIS A 4 0.14 5.95 42.71
C HIS A 4 0.33 4.82 41.70
N PHE A 5 -0.14 3.61 42.03
CA PHE A 5 -0.07 2.46 41.10
C PHE A 5 -0.99 2.67 39.90
N ARG A 6 -2.20 3.22 40.10
CA ARG A 6 -3.16 3.51 39.03
C ARG A 6 -2.67 4.62 38.09
N ILE A 7 -2.02 5.65 38.65
CA ILE A 7 -1.45 6.76 37.83
C ILE A 7 -0.25 6.23 37.01
N SER A 8 0.59 5.38 37.59
CA SER A 8 1.74 4.81 36.89
C SER A 8 1.32 3.91 35.73
N VAL A 9 0.27 3.10 35.89
CA VAL A 9 -0.25 2.22 34.81
C VAL A 9 -0.89 3.08 33.70
N LEU A 10 -1.59 4.16 34.04
CA LEU A 10 -2.17 5.07 33.06
C LEU A 10 -1.09 5.82 32.26
N LEU A 11 -0.01 6.24 32.93
CA LEU A 11 1.11 6.92 32.29
C LEU A 11 1.87 5.98 31.36
N THR A 12 2.04 4.73 31.74
CA THR A 12 2.69 3.71 30.90
C THR A 12 1.84 3.37 29.68
N LEU A 13 0.53 3.33 29.79
CA LEU A 13 -0.36 3.09 28.65
C LEU A 13 -0.29 4.25 27.63
N LEU A 14 -0.14 5.50 28.10
CA LEU A 14 -0.03 6.67 27.24
C LEU A 14 1.27 6.71 26.42
N ILE A 15 2.32 6.05 26.88
CA ILE A 15 3.62 6.01 26.18
C ILE A 15 3.59 5.00 25.00
N PHE A 16 2.68 4.01 25.01
CA PHE A 16 2.55 3.03 23.93
C PHE A 16 1.70 3.50 22.74
N VAL A 17 1.09 4.68 22.80
CA VAL A 17 0.24 5.22 21.73
C VAL A 17 1.02 6.11 20.73
N THR A 18 2.33 6.11 20.79
CA THR A 18 3.11 7.00 19.93
C THR A 18 3.78 6.26 18.79
N ASN A 19 3.53 6.76 17.61
CA ASN A 19 4.20 6.52 16.33
C ASN A 19 3.54 5.53 15.37
N THR A 20 2.26 5.67 15.12
CA THR A 20 1.71 5.25 13.83
C THR A 20 1.95 6.38 12.81
N PHE A 21 3.18 6.52 12.34
CA PHE A 21 3.41 7.34 11.16
C PHE A 21 2.74 6.65 9.97
N PRO A 22 2.01 7.39 9.13
CA PRO A 22 1.53 6.83 7.87
C PRO A 22 2.74 6.31 7.09
N LEU A 23 2.61 5.11 6.54
CA LEU A 23 3.67 4.50 5.75
C LEU A 23 3.88 5.31 4.46
N THR A 24 5.12 5.67 4.18
CA THR A 24 5.48 6.36 2.95
C THR A 24 5.86 5.37 1.85
N ALA A 25 5.87 5.85 0.61
CA ALA A 25 6.36 5.08 -0.53
C ALA A 25 7.81 4.60 -0.32
N GLU A 26 8.66 5.42 0.28
CA GLU A 26 10.04 5.05 0.62
C GLU A 26 10.09 3.86 1.57
N GLU A 27 9.32 3.90 2.65
CA GLU A 27 9.29 2.81 3.63
C GLU A 27 8.69 1.53 3.01
N LEU A 28 7.64 1.66 2.21
CA LEU A 28 7.07 0.51 1.50
C LEU A 28 8.09 -0.09 0.52
N LEU A 29 8.80 0.73 -0.25
CA LEU A 29 9.85 0.27 -1.16
C LEU A 29 10.96 -0.47 -0.39
N ARG A 30 11.35 0.04 0.77
CA ARG A 30 12.34 -0.60 1.65
C ARG A 30 11.85 -1.98 2.11
N GLN A 31 10.59 -2.10 2.54
CA GLN A 31 10.00 -3.39 2.93
C GLN A 31 9.96 -4.37 1.77
N CYS A 32 9.59 -3.90 0.58
CA CYS A 32 9.56 -4.71 -0.64
C CYS A 32 10.97 -5.18 -1.05
N THR A 33 11.98 -4.36 -0.85
CA THR A 33 13.37 -4.69 -1.17
C THR A 33 13.92 -5.76 -0.22
N ILE A 34 13.57 -5.69 1.07
CA ILE A 34 14.00 -6.68 2.08
C ILE A 34 13.32 -8.04 1.86
N ASN A 35 12.01 -8.04 1.66
CA ASN A 35 11.22 -9.25 1.45
C ASN A 35 9.99 -8.97 0.57
N PRO A 36 10.09 -9.14 -0.75
CA PRO A 36 8.98 -8.88 -1.66
C PRO A 36 7.78 -9.81 -1.45
N ASN A 37 7.99 -11.00 -0.90
CA ASN A 37 6.94 -12.01 -0.69
C ASN A 37 6.32 -11.95 0.72
N GLY A 38 6.77 -11.04 1.58
CA GLY A 38 6.26 -10.87 2.94
C GLY A 38 5.20 -9.78 3.03
N TYR A 39 5.44 -8.82 3.92
CA TYR A 39 4.54 -7.68 4.13
C TYR A 39 4.19 -6.96 2.83
N CYS A 40 5.16 -6.73 1.96
CA CYS A 40 4.99 -6.05 0.69
C CYS A 40 3.90 -6.71 -0.19
N LEU A 41 3.98 -8.02 -0.38
CA LEU A 41 3.00 -8.77 -1.19
C LEU A 41 1.60 -8.63 -0.62
N GLY A 42 1.44 -8.89 0.67
CA GLY A 42 0.15 -8.81 1.36
C GLY A 42 -0.44 -7.41 1.33
N TYR A 43 0.38 -6.39 1.56
CA TYR A 43 -0.05 -5.01 1.56
C TYR A 43 -0.53 -4.55 0.17
N ILE A 44 0.28 -4.73 -0.86
CA ILE A 44 -0.03 -4.27 -2.23
C ILE A 44 -1.25 -5.00 -2.79
N THR A 45 -1.33 -6.31 -2.60
CA THR A 45 -2.49 -7.08 -3.08
C THR A 45 -3.76 -6.76 -2.31
N GLY A 46 -3.65 -6.56 -0.99
CA GLY A 46 -4.76 -6.15 -0.15
C GLY A 46 -5.31 -4.76 -0.51
N LEU A 47 -4.44 -3.81 -0.85
CA LEU A 47 -4.87 -2.51 -1.38
C LEU A 47 -5.68 -2.68 -2.67
N TYR A 48 -5.16 -3.45 -3.63
CA TYR A 48 -5.82 -3.66 -4.90
C TYR A 48 -7.19 -4.33 -4.71
N ASP A 49 -7.25 -5.39 -3.91
CA ASP A 49 -8.51 -6.09 -3.60
C ASP A 49 -9.51 -5.16 -2.91
N GLY A 50 -9.06 -4.33 -1.99
CA GLY A 50 -9.90 -3.34 -1.32
C GLY A 50 -10.48 -2.31 -2.30
N TRP A 51 -9.68 -1.82 -3.22
CA TRP A 51 -10.12 -0.84 -4.23
C TRP A 51 -11.15 -1.44 -5.20
N THR A 52 -10.95 -2.67 -5.65
CA THR A 52 -11.85 -3.33 -6.59
C THR A 52 -13.19 -3.74 -5.94
N THR A 53 -13.14 -4.14 -4.66
CA THR A 53 -14.34 -4.58 -3.94
C THR A 53 -15.23 -3.42 -3.50
N SER A 54 -14.66 -2.27 -3.16
CA SER A 54 -15.37 -1.13 -2.59
C SER A 54 -15.71 -0.01 -3.59
N ASN A 55 -15.44 -0.19 -4.88
CA ASN A 55 -15.59 0.83 -5.92
C ASN A 55 -14.85 2.16 -5.62
N ILE A 56 -13.87 2.11 -4.73
CA ILE A 56 -13.06 3.29 -4.35
C ILE A 56 -12.26 3.81 -5.54
N GLN A 57 -12.01 3.00 -6.55
CA GLN A 57 -11.31 3.44 -7.76
C GLN A 57 -11.98 4.64 -8.45
N GLU A 58 -13.29 4.80 -8.32
CA GLU A 58 -14.00 5.97 -8.84
C GLU A 58 -13.61 7.27 -8.09
N ILE A 59 -13.15 7.14 -6.85
CA ILE A 59 -12.74 8.27 -5.99
C ILE A 59 -11.26 8.58 -6.14
N LEU A 60 -10.45 7.60 -6.55
CA LEU A 60 -9.03 7.81 -6.81
C LEU A 60 -8.86 8.64 -8.08
N LYS A 61 -8.00 9.64 -8.01
CA LYS A 61 -7.67 10.51 -9.16
C LYS A 61 -7.10 9.71 -10.34
N GLU A 62 -6.49 8.60 -10.06
CA GLU A 62 -5.82 7.75 -11.03
C GLU A 62 -6.39 6.34 -10.95
N GLN A 63 -7.14 5.98 -11.99
CA GLN A 63 -7.69 4.63 -12.13
C GLN A 63 -6.72 3.74 -12.89
N SER A 64 -6.64 2.48 -12.48
CA SER A 64 -5.89 1.45 -13.17
C SER A 64 -6.80 0.35 -13.68
N CYS A 65 -6.47 -0.16 -14.87
CA CYS A 65 -7.20 -1.23 -15.54
C CYS A 65 -6.25 -2.39 -15.90
N PRO A 66 -5.78 -3.17 -14.91
CA PRO A 66 -4.94 -4.32 -15.18
C PRO A 66 -5.64 -5.30 -16.11
N PRO A 67 -4.92 -5.97 -17.03
CA PRO A 67 -5.52 -6.91 -17.96
C PRO A 67 -6.16 -8.09 -17.21
N SER A 68 -7.33 -8.49 -17.66
CA SER A 68 -8.00 -9.71 -17.21
C SER A 68 -7.71 -10.87 -18.18
N ASP A 69 -7.98 -12.08 -17.71
CA ASP A 69 -7.91 -13.27 -18.56
C ASP A 69 -9.01 -13.26 -19.64
N SER A 70 -9.00 -14.23 -20.52
CA SER A 70 -9.96 -14.34 -21.61
C SER A 70 -11.42 -14.47 -21.16
N SER A 71 -11.66 -14.84 -19.89
CA SER A 71 -13.00 -14.91 -19.29
C SER A 71 -13.47 -13.57 -18.77
N GLY A 72 -12.56 -12.61 -18.55
CA GLY A 72 -12.84 -11.32 -17.89
C GLY A 72 -13.10 -11.43 -16.38
N LEU A 73 -13.00 -12.64 -15.81
CA LEU A 73 -13.32 -12.92 -14.41
C LEU A 73 -12.10 -12.91 -13.49
N LYS A 74 -10.93 -13.13 -14.05
CA LYS A 74 -9.67 -13.16 -13.28
C LYS A 74 -8.66 -12.21 -13.89
N LEU A 75 -7.87 -11.58 -13.03
CA LEU A 75 -6.73 -10.81 -13.49
C LEU A 75 -5.71 -11.72 -14.16
N ALA A 76 -5.19 -11.30 -15.30
CA ALA A 76 -4.04 -11.93 -15.96
C ALA A 76 -2.73 -11.58 -15.24
N VAL A 77 -2.77 -10.62 -14.33
CA VAL A 77 -1.63 -10.14 -13.57
C VAL A 77 -1.50 -10.90 -12.25
N SER A 78 -0.33 -11.44 -11.98
CA SER A 78 -0.07 -12.10 -10.69
C SER A 78 0.19 -11.09 -9.57
N ASN A 79 -0.04 -11.51 -8.33
CA ASN A 79 0.26 -10.68 -7.14
C ASN A 79 1.74 -10.28 -7.10
N VAL A 80 2.64 -11.16 -7.47
CA VAL A 80 4.09 -10.88 -7.55
C VAL A 80 4.38 -9.81 -8.60
N GLN A 81 3.69 -9.84 -9.75
CA GLN A 81 3.85 -8.83 -10.78
C GLN A 81 3.39 -7.44 -10.29
N MET A 82 2.35 -7.36 -9.48
CA MET A 82 1.91 -6.09 -8.85
C MET A 82 3.01 -5.50 -7.98
N VAL A 83 3.69 -6.35 -7.19
CA VAL A 83 4.85 -5.92 -6.38
C VAL A 83 5.97 -5.37 -7.26
N TRP A 84 6.31 -6.06 -8.34
CA TRP A 84 7.36 -5.61 -9.26
C TRP A 84 7.02 -4.29 -9.94
N VAL A 85 5.76 -4.08 -10.30
CA VAL A 85 5.29 -2.81 -10.90
C VAL A 85 5.48 -1.66 -9.92
N PHE A 86 5.07 -1.84 -8.66
CA PHE A 86 5.29 -0.83 -7.63
C PHE A 86 6.79 -0.55 -7.41
N MET A 87 7.59 -1.59 -7.22
CA MET A 87 9.03 -1.44 -6.97
C MET A 87 9.74 -0.71 -8.11
N LYS A 88 9.41 -1.07 -9.36
CA LYS A 88 9.97 -0.39 -10.52
C LYS A 88 9.57 1.09 -10.53
N TRP A 89 8.29 1.38 -10.37
CA TRP A 89 7.80 2.75 -10.35
C TRP A 89 8.48 3.58 -9.25
N ALA A 90 8.54 3.07 -8.04
CA ALA A 90 9.15 3.76 -6.91
C ALA A 90 10.66 4.00 -7.11
N THR A 91 11.36 3.05 -7.72
CA THR A 91 12.78 3.19 -8.05
C THR A 91 13.02 4.24 -9.13
N ASP A 92 12.12 4.33 -10.11
CA ASP A 92 12.22 5.28 -11.21
C ASP A 92 11.75 6.70 -10.81
N HIS A 93 11.05 6.86 -9.68
CA HIS A 93 10.47 8.12 -9.22
C HIS A 93 10.94 8.50 -7.79
N PRO A 94 12.24 8.70 -7.58
CA PRO A 94 12.77 9.06 -6.26
C PRO A 94 12.17 10.36 -5.71
N GLU A 95 11.73 11.27 -6.58
CA GLU A 95 11.05 12.51 -6.23
C GLU A 95 9.67 12.31 -5.61
N SER A 96 9.07 11.12 -5.76
CA SER A 96 7.73 10.79 -5.28
C SER A 96 7.72 9.89 -4.03
N LEU A 97 8.88 9.56 -3.47
CA LEU A 97 8.99 8.64 -2.33
C LEU A 97 8.40 9.19 -1.03
N TYR A 98 8.14 10.50 -0.94
CA TYR A 98 7.45 11.13 0.20
C TYR A 98 5.94 10.89 0.21
N LEU A 99 5.36 10.44 -0.89
CA LEU A 99 3.92 10.16 -0.99
C LEU A 99 3.49 9.10 0.03
N GLN A 100 2.21 9.10 0.34
CA GLN A 100 1.60 8.00 1.09
C GLN A 100 1.76 6.69 0.30
N ASP A 101 1.98 5.60 1.01
CA ASP A 101 2.19 4.29 0.42
C ASP A 101 1.07 3.86 -0.54
N TRP A 102 -0.20 4.00 -0.12
CA TRP A 102 -1.35 3.67 -0.96
C TRP A 102 -1.45 4.56 -2.21
N GLN A 103 -1.10 5.84 -2.11
CA GLN A 103 -1.10 6.76 -3.23
C GLN A 103 -0.03 6.36 -4.26
N SER A 104 1.17 6.03 -3.80
CA SER A 104 2.26 5.60 -4.67
C SER A 104 1.95 4.29 -5.40
N VAL A 105 1.29 3.35 -4.74
CA VAL A 105 0.83 2.10 -5.38
C VAL A 105 -0.24 2.40 -6.44
N SER A 106 -1.19 3.29 -6.14
CA SER A 106 -2.22 3.72 -7.10
C SER A 106 -1.61 4.35 -8.35
N GLU A 107 -0.65 5.28 -8.18
CA GLU A 107 0.05 5.92 -9.30
C GLU A 107 0.86 4.92 -10.13
N ALA A 108 1.56 4.00 -9.46
CA ALA A 108 2.33 2.95 -10.13
C ALA A 108 1.42 2.07 -11.02
N PHE A 109 0.26 1.69 -10.51
CA PHE A 109 -0.68 0.84 -11.24
C PHE A 109 -1.36 1.59 -12.39
N ALA A 110 -1.77 2.83 -12.18
CA ALA A 110 -2.35 3.67 -13.23
C ALA A 110 -1.36 3.92 -14.37
N LYS A 111 -0.08 4.05 -14.05
CA LYS A 111 0.98 4.20 -15.05
C LYS A 111 1.24 2.92 -15.83
N ALA A 112 1.24 1.77 -15.15
CA ALA A 112 1.49 0.47 -15.78
C ALA A 112 0.30 -0.02 -16.59
N TRP A 113 -0.91 0.22 -16.11
CA TRP A 113 -2.16 -0.26 -16.71
C TRP A 113 -3.19 0.88 -16.80
N PRO A 114 -2.96 1.87 -17.66
CA PRO A 114 -3.91 2.96 -17.84
C PRO A 114 -5.23 2.44 -18.36
N CYS A 115 -6.34 2.99 -17.85
CA CYS A 115 -7.65 2.68 -18.38
C CYS A 115 -7.82 3.29 -19.77
N PRO A 116 -8.50 2.60 -20.71
CA PRO A 116 -8.84 3.16 -22.00
C PRO A 116 -9.81 4.35 -21.82
N ASN A 117 -9.61 5.39 -22.63
CA ASN A 117 -10.50 6.57 -22.66
C ASN A 117 -11.81 6.24 -23.35
#